data_fcc10e4c6882bac5a526d1c80239ee8f
#
_entry.id   fcc10e4c6882bac5a526d1c80239ee8f
#
_cell.length_a   1.000
_cell.length_b   1.000
_cell.length_c   1.000
_cell.angle_alpha   90.00
_cell.angle_beta   90.00
_cell.angle_gamma   90.00
#
_symmetry.space_group_name_H-M   'P 1'
#
loop_
_entity.id
_entity.type
_entity.pdbx_description
1 polymer ?
#
loop_
_entity_poly.entity_id
_entity_poly.type
_entity_poly.pdbx_seq_one_letter_code
_entity_poly.pdbx_strand_id
1 'polypeptide(L)'
;YDVRRLLEVEAARLGAQRISAEDCDRMQAEFTLMRAAVDEGRVVALLDHDEALLSILYEAAANPVLLQTIRNLWNHCRAYKIVGAQGSLDSGGDDPLWRFQERLVAAARDRSGESAAAVNEESLLDATDRIKALLATEQAASADAG
;
A
#
# COMPACT_ATOMS: atom_id res chain seq x y z
N TYR A 1 6.58 -8.08 -6.66
CA TYR A 1 6.54 -7.51 -5.30
C TYR A 1 7.93 -7.33 -4.66
N ASP A 2 8.91 -8.18 -4.95
CA ASP A 2 10.27 -8.00 -4.43
C ASP A 2 10.89 -6.68 -4.89
N VAL A 3 10.71 -6.33 -6.17
CA VAL A 3 11.21 -5.07 -6.73
C VAL A 3 10.43 -3.88 -6.15
N ARG A 4 9.13 -4.00 -5.99
CA ARG A 4 8.30 -2.98 -5.31
C ARG A 4 8.85 -2.69 -3.92
N ARG A 5 9.13 -3.73 -3.14
CA ARG A 5 9.64 -3.56 -1.78
C ARG A 5 10.96 -2.81 -1.76
N LEU A 6 11.91 -3.18 -2.65
CA LEU A 6 13.21 -2.50 -2.73
C LEU A 6 13.07 -1.01 -3.04
N LEU A 7 12.20 -0.65 -3.97
CA LEU A 7 12.02 0.73 -4.41
C LEU A 7 11.13 1.54 -3.49
N GLU A 8 10.00 0.99 -3.06
CA GLU A 8 9.02 1.73 -2.27
C GLU A 8 9.47 1.95 -0.83
N VAL A 9 10.20 1.02 -0.23
CA VAL A 9 10.79 1.21 1.11
C VAL A 9 11.75 2.39 1.10
N GLU A 10 12.60 2.50 0.09
CA GLU A 10 13.51 3.62 -0.04
C GLU A 10 12.78 4.94 -0.35
N ALA A 11 11.78 4.92 -1.20
CA ALA A 11 10.96 6.09 -1.50
C ALA A 11 10.23 6.60 -0.24
N ALA A 12 9.73 5.69 0.59
CA ALA A 12 9.09 6.05 1.87
C ALA A 12 10.09 6.69 2.84
N ARG A 13 11.29 6.11 2.94
CA ARG A 13 12.38 6.64 3.79
C ARG A 13 12.72 8.07 3.41
N LEU A 14 13.04 8.29 2.14
CA LEU A 14 13.45 9.61 1.63
C LEU A 14 12.29 10.60 1.68
N GLY A 15 11.10 10.17 1.32
CA GLY A 15 9.91 11.01 1.33
C GLY A 15 9.57 11.52 2.73
N ALA A 16 9.57 10.65 3.73
CA ALA A 16 9.27 11.03 5.11
C ALA A 16 10.26 12.06 5.68
N GLN A 17 11.53 11.99 5.27
CA GLN A 17 12.54 12.93 5.71
C GLN A 17 12.33 14.35 5.16
N ARG A 18 11.66 14.48 4.03
CA ARG A 18 11.54 15.74 3.25
C ARG A 18 10.12 16.29 3.15
N ILE A 19 9.11 15.52 3.55
CA ILE A 19 7.72 15.89 3.38
C ILE A 19 7.35 17.16 4.15
N SER A 20 6.50 17.98 3.54
CA SER A 20 5.96 19.19 4.19
C SER A 20 4.75 18.86 5.06
N ALA A 21 4.42 19.74 6.01
CA ALA A 21 3.21 19.62 6.81
C ALA A 21 1.95 19.64 5.94
N GLU A 22 1.93 20.47 4.90
CA GLU A 22 0.83 20.53 3.93
C GLU A 22 0.61 19.18 3.23
N ASP A 23 1.69 18.54 2.78
CA ASP A 23 1.62 17.23 2.15
C ASP A 23 1.19 16.14 3.14
N CYS A 24 1.57 16.24 4.40
CA CYS A 24 1.05 15.34 5.44
C CYS A 24 -0.48 15.49 5.59
N ASP A 25 -0.99 16.71 5.51
CA ASP A 25 -2.44 16.95 5.54
C ASP A 25 -3.14 16.35 4.32
N ARG A 26 -2.52 16.41 3.15
CA ARG A 26 -3.01 15.75 1.94
C ARG A 26 -3.03 14.23 2.08
N MET A 27 -1.98 13.65 2.67
CA MET A 27 -1.96 12.21 2.99
C MET A 27 -3.10 11.85 3.96
N GLN A 28 -3.33 12.65 4.98
CA GLN A 28 -4.43 12.42 5.93
C GLN A 28 -5.79 12.45 5.23
N ALA A 29 -6.00 13.36 4.28
CA ALA A 29 -7.24 13.43 3.52
C ALA A 29 -7.46 12.16 2.69
N GLU A 30 -6.45 11.66 2.02
CA GLU A 30 -6.51 10.40 1.26
C GLU A 30 -6.75 9.19 2.20
N PHE A 31 -6.11 9.18 3.36
CA PHE A 31 -6.34 8.15 4.36
C PHE A 31 -7.80 8.11 4.82
N THR A 32 -8.40 9.25 5.08
CA THR A 32 -9.81 9.34 5.49
C THR A 32 -10.73 8.76 4.41
N LEU A 33 -10.47 9.07 3.14
CA LEU A 33 -11.24 8.54 2.01
C LEU A 33 -11.01 7.03 1.82
N MET A 34 -9.78 6.57 2.00
CA MET A 34 -9.46 5.14 1.96
C MET A 34 -10.22 4.36 3.03
N ARG A 35 -10.23 4.87 4.25
CA ARG A 35 -10.93 4.26 5.38
C ARG A 35 -12.43 4.14 5.11
N ALA A 36 -13.04 5.19 4.57
CA ALA A 36 -14.44 5.15 4.17
C ALA A 36 -14.70 4.10 3.09
N ALA A 37 -13.82 3.99 2.11
CA ALA A 37 -13.93 2.99 1.04
C ALA A 37 -13.82 1.54 1.58
N VAL A 38 -12.97 1.30 2.57
CA VAL A 38 -12.89 0.00 3.27
C VAL A 38 -14.20 -0.32 3.98
N ASP A 39 -14.76 0.63 4.73
CA ASP A 39 -16.01 0.44 5.46
C ASP A 39 -17.20 0.16 4.51
N GLU A 40 -17.17 0.72 3.31
CA GLU A 40 -18.19 0.53 2.28
C GLU A 40 -17.94 -0.68 1.37
N GLY A 41 -16.80 -1.35 1.53
CA GLY A 41 -16.41 -2.50 0.70
C GLY A 41 -16.08 -2.14 -0.75
N ARG A 42 -15.66 -0.90 -1.03
CA ARG A 42 -15.35 -0.39 -2.36
C ARG A 42 -13.87 -0.61 -2.68
N VAL A 43 -13.54 -1.79 -3.22
CA VAL A 43 -12.15 -2.23 -3.41
C VAL A 43 -11.34 -1.32 -4.34
N VAL A 44 -11.91 -0.91 -5.48
CA VAL A 44 -11.18 -0.05 -6.43
C VAL A 44 -10.92 1.33 -5.83
N ALA A 45 -11.91 1.91 -5.16
CA ALA A 45 -11.77 3.21 -4.50
C ALA A 45 -10.70 3.17 -3.39
N LEU A 46 -10.69 2.12 -2.57
CA LEU A 46 -9.68 2.01 -1.51
C LEU A 46 -8.26 1.93 -2.07
N LEU A 47 -8.07 1.22 -3.20
CA LEU A 47 -6.76 1.12 -3.84
C LEU A 47 -6.35 2.43 -4.50
N ASP A 48 -7.28 3.17 -5.09
CA ASP A 48 -7.00 4.48 -5.68
C ASP A 48 -6.55 5.48 -4.60
N HIS A 49 -7.22 5.49 -3.45
CA HIS A 49 -6.83 6.36 -2.33
C HIS A 49 -5.51 5.93 -1.69
N ASP A 50 -5.25 4.63 -1.60
CA ASP A 50 -3.96 4.11 -1.14
C ASP A 50 -2.82 4.57 -2.06
N GLU A 51 -2.97 4.42 -3.37
CA GLU A 51 -1.97 4.86 -4.34
C GLU A 51 -1.79 6.39 -4.32
N ALA A 52 -2.86 7.16 -4.14
CA ALA A 52 -2.79 8.61 -4.01
C ALA A 52 -2.00 9.02 -2.75
N LEU A 53 -2.28 8.38 -1.62
CA LEU A 53 -1.57 8.61 -0.36
C LEU A 53 -0.08 8.31 -0.50
N LEU A 54 0.26 7.15 -1.06
CA LEU A 54 1.65 6.74 -1.28
C LEU A 54 2.37 7.67 -2.26
N SER A 55 1.69 8.10 -3.32
CA SER A 55 2.26 9.03 -4.30
C SER A 55 2.68 10.35 -3.66
N ILE A 56 1.88 10.89 -2.73
CA ILE A 56 2.22 12.12 -2.02
C ILE A 56 3.54 11.93 -1.26
N LEU A 57 3.67 10.83 -0.53
CA LEU A 57 4.89 10.52 0.23
C LEU A 57 6.09 10.32 -0.70
N TYR A 58 5.93 9.56 -1.78
CA TYR A 58 7.03 9.24 -2.70
C TYR A 58 7.47 10.43 -3.53
N GLU A 59 6.56 11.35 -3.87
CA GLU A 59 6.90 12.61 -4.54
C GLU A 59 7.83 13.45 -3.69
N ALA A 60 7.69 13.42 -2.37
CA ALA A 60 8.55 14.14 -1.44
C ALA A 60 10.01 13.65 -1.46
N ALA A 61 10.27 12.43 -1.95
CA ALA A 61 11.63 11.92 -2.16
C ALA A 61 12.39 12.69 -3.24
N ALA A 62 11.69 13.46 -4.08
CA ALA A 62 12.26 14.30 -5.13
C ALA A 62 13.10 13.51 -6.16
N ASN A 63 12.66 12.31 -6.48
CA ASN A 63 13.29 11.46 -7.49
C ASN A 63 12.24 11.00 -8.50
N PRO A 64 12.03 11.73 -9.63
CA PRO A 64 11.02 11.41 -10.61
C PRO A 64 11.19 10.03 -11.27
N VAL A 65 12.43 9.57 -11.45
CA VAL A 65 12.71 8.25 -12.04
C VAL A 65 12.24 7.15 -11.09
N LEU A 66 12.52 7.27 -9.80
CA LEU A 66 12.08 6.33 -8.77
C LEU A 66 10.54 6.25 -8.75
N LEU A 67 9.86 7.39 -8.70
CA LEU A 67 8.41 7.45 -8.66
C LEU A 67 7.77 6.84 -9.92
N GLN A 68 8.29 7.16 -11.10
CA GLN A 68 7.78 6.62 -12.36
C GLN A 68 7.94 5.11 -12.44
N THR A 69 9.08 4.60 -11.98
CA THR A 69 9.35 3.15 -11.94
C THR A 69 8.39 2.44 -10.99
N ILE A 70 8.13 3.02 -9.83
CA ILE A 70 7.15 2.49 -8.86
C ILE A 70 5.74 2.46 -9.50
N ARG A 71 5.31 3.54 -10.13
CA ARG A 71 4.00 3.60 -10.79
C ARG A 71 3.85 2.56 -11.90
N ASN A 72 4.90 2.30 -12.66
CA ASN A 72 4.91 1.24 -13.67
C ASN A 72 4.72 -0.13 -13.05
N LEU A 73 5.38 -0.39 -11.92
CA LEU A 73 5.21 -1.65 -11.16
C LEU A 73 3.79 -1.78 -10.62
N TRP A 74 3.19 -0.72 -10.12
CA TRP A 74 1.80 -0.73 -9.67
C TRP A 74 0.84 -1.14 -10.79
N ASN A 75 1.04 -0.64 -12.00
CA ASN A 75 0.23 -1.02 -13.15
C ASN A 75 0.34 -2.52 -13.45
N HIS A 76 1.53 -3.10 -13.33
CA HIS A 76 1.75 -4.54 -13.50
C HIS A 76 1.11 -5.36 -12.37
N CYS A 77 1.04 -4.82 -11.16
CA CYS A 77 0.52 -5.51 -9.98
C CYS A 77 -0.99 -5.28 -9.75
N ARG A 78 -1.63 -4.42 -10.53
CA ARG A 78 -3.01 -3.95 -10.26
C ARG A 78 -4.00 -5.08 -10.03
N ALA A 79 -3.99 -6.11 -10.90
CA ALA A 79 -4.89 -7.25 -10.78
C ALA A 79 -4.68 -8.02 -9.47
N TYR A 80 -3.44 -8.25 -9.06
CA TYR A 80 -3.10 -8.92 -7.81
C TYR A 80 -3.50 -8.08 -6.60
N LYS A 81 -3.34 -6.76 -6.66
CA LYS A 81 -3.77 -5.84 -5.59
C LYS A 81 -5.28 -5.92 -5.38
N ILE A 82 -6.05 -5.93 -6.45
CA ILE A 82 -7.52 -6.03 -6.39
C ILE A 82 -7.92 -7.36 -5.76
N VAL A 83 -7.36 -8.47 -6.22
CA VAL A 83 -7.66 -9.80 -5.68
C VAL A 83 -7.29 -9.89 -4.20
N GLY A 84 -6.12 -9.43 -3.82
CA GLY A 84 -5.66 -9.45 -2.44
C GLY A 84 -6.53 -8.60 -1.51
N ALA A 85 -6.88 -7.40 -1.93
CA ALA A 85 -7.74 -6.50 -1.14
C ALA A 85 -9.16 -7.04 -1.02
N GLN A 86 -9.74 -7.55 -2.12
CA GLN A 86 -11.08 -8.14 -2.11
C GLN A 86 -11.13 -9.36 -1.19
N GLY A 87 -10.12 -10.23 -1.26
CA GLY A 87 -10.02 -11.39 -0.37
C GLY A 87 -9.98 -11.01 1.10
N SER A 88 -9.26 -9.94 1.45
CA SER A 88 -9.20 -9.43 2.82
C SER A 88 -10.54 -8.83 3.28
N LEU A 89 -11.25 -8.12 2.41
CA LEU A 89 -12.59 -7.60 2.71
C LEU A 89 -13.58 -8.74 2.95
N ASP A 90 -13.54 -9.78 2.10
CA ASP A 90 -14.46 -10.91 2.16
C ASP A 90 -14.22 -11.79 3.38
N SER A 91 -12.97 -11.93 3.83
CA SER A 91 -12.62 -12.78 4.98
C SER A 91 -13.04 -12.18 6.33
N GLY A 92 -13.28 -10.87 6.40
CA GLY A 92 -13.70 -10.18 7.61
C GLY A 92 -12.68 -10.24 8.75
N GLY A 93 -11.38 -10.28 8.43
CA GLY A 93 -10.30 -10.34 9.41
C GLY A 93 -10.32 -9.18 10.40
N ASP A 94 -9.71 -9.39 11.58
CA ASP A 94 -9.69 -8.40 12.67
C ASP A 94 -8.85 -7.17 12.35
N ASP A 95 -7.88 -7.28 11.43
CA ASP A 95 -6.98 -6.21 11.07
C ASP A 95 -7.50 -5.42 9.86
N PRO A 96 -7.79 -4.12 10.00
CA PRO A 96 -8.26 -3.32 8.89
C PRO A 96 -7.17 -3.12 7.82
N LEU A 97 -7.60 -3.08 6.55
CA LEU A 97 -6.68 -2.88 5.42
C LEU A 97 -5.94 -1.54 5.48
N TRP A 98 -6.48 -0.55 6.19
CA TRP A 98 -5.88 0.78 6.31
C TRP A 98 -4.89 0.91 7.47
N ARG A 99 -4.62 -0.14 8.24
CA ARG A 99 -3.77 -0.06 9.45
C ARG A 99 -2.33 0.41 9.17
N PHE A 100 -1.76 -0.02 8.06
CA PHE A 100 -0.41 0.40 7.68
C PHE A 100 -0.37 1.86 7.23
N GLN A 101 -1.38 2.31 6.51
CA GLN A 101 -1.48 3.68 6.03
C GLN A 101 -1.63 4.66 7.18
N GLU A 102 -2.36 4.31 8.24
CA GLU A 102 -2.44 5.11 9.46
C GLU A 102 -1.06 5.32 10.07
N ARG A 103 -0.31 4.25 10.21
CA ARG A 103 1.07 4.29 10.75
C ARG A 103 2.02 5.06 9.82
N LEU A 104 1.81 4.95 8.54
CA LEU A 104 2.65 5.64 7.55
C LEU A 104 2.43 7.16 7.59
N VAL A 105 1.18 7.61 7.73
CA VAL A 105 0.88 9.03 7.93
C VAL A 105 1.53 9.55 9.21
N ALA A 106 1.46 8.81 10.30
CA ALA A 106 2.12 9.16 11.55
C ALA A 106 3.64 9.28 11.40
N ALA A 107 4.27 8.34 10.71
CA ALA A 107 5.71 8.36 10.43
C ALA A 107 6.10 9.58 9.58
N ALA A 108 5.28 9.93 8.60
CA ALA A 108 5.49 11.12 7.77
C ALA A 108 5.41 12.42 8.59
N ARG A 109 4.42 12.53 9.49
CA ARG A 109 4.31 13.70 10.38
C ARG A 109 5.50 13.83 11.31
N ASP A 110 6.03 12.73 11.78
CA ASP A 110 7.25 12.70 12.63
C ASP A 110 8.53 12.90 11.82
N ARG A 111 8.42 12.93 10.49
CA ARG A 111 9.55 12.97 9.55
C ARG A 111 10.57 11.86 9.80
N SER A 112 10.07 10.70 10.25
CA SER A 112 10.90 9.53 10.55
C SER A 112 11.02 8.64 9.31
N GLY A 113 12.13 8.79 8.60
CA GLY A 113 12.44 7.93 7.44
C GLY A 113 12.53 6.46 7.83
N GLU A 114 13.12 6.15 8.97
CA GLU A 114 13.24 4.77 9.47
C GLU A 114 11.88 4.14 9.77
N SER A 115 11.00 4.87 10.44
CA SER A 115 9.66 4.39 10.75
C SER A 115 8.83 4.19 9.47
N ALA A 116 8.89 5.15 8.54
CA ALA A 116 8.19 5.04 7.26
C ALA A 116 8.67 3.84 6.46
N ALA A 117 9.98 3.62 6.38
CA ALA A 117 10.57 2.47 5.71
C ALA A 117 10.12 1.15 6.33
N ALA A 118 10.17 1.05 7.66
CA ALA A 118 9.78 -0.17 8.39
C ALA A 118 8.29 -0.51 8.18
N VAL A 119 7.42 0.49 8.29
CA VAL A 119 5.98 0.32 8.07
C VAL A 119 5.69 -0.13 6.64
N ASN A 120 6.34 0.50 5.67
CA ASN A 120 6.11 0.18 4.25
C ASN A 120 6.63 -1.22 3.90
N GLU A 121 7.76 -1.63 4.45
CA GLU A 121 8.29 -2.98 4.29
C GLU A 121 7.31 -4.02 4.85
N GLU A 122 6.84 -3.81 6.08
CA GLU A 122 5.86 -4.67 6.74
C GLU A 122 4.58 -4.80 5.89
N SER A 123 4.08 -3.68 5.38
CA SER A 123 2.89 -3.63 4.52
C SER A 123 3.06 -4.45 3.23
N LEU A 124 4.20 -4.32 2.56
CA LEU A 124 4.46 -5.04 1.31
C LEU A 124 4.69 -6.54 1.54
N LEU A 125 5.33 -6.92 2.64
CA LEU A 125 5.48 -8.32 3.02
C LEU A 125 4.11 -8.95 3.34
N ASP A 126 3.26 -8.25 4.07
CA ASP A 126 1.90 -8.70 4.38
C ASP A 126 1.07 -8.88 3.10
N ALA A 127 1.13 -7.93 2.18
CA ALA A 127 0.45 -8.03 0.88
C ALA A 127 0.95 -9.22 0.06
N THR A 128 2.25 -9.45 0.05
CA THR A 128 2.87 -10.59 -0.65
C THR A 128 2.35 -11.92 -0.08
N ASP A 129 2.32 -12.05 1.23
CA ASP A 129 1.85 -13.27 1.90
C ASP A 129 0.37 -13.54 1.62
N ARG A 130 -0.45 -12.49 1.62
CA ARG A 130 -1.88 -12.61 1.28
C ARG A 130 -2.10 -13.11 -0.15
N ILE A 131 -1.36 -12.56 -1.10
CA ILE A 131 -1.46 -12.95 -2.51
C ILE A 131 -0.99 -14.39 -2.70
N LYS A 132 0.12 -14.78 -2.09
CA LYS A 132 0.62 -16.17 -2.15
C LYS A 132 -0.40 -17.16 -1.57
N ALA A 133 -1.03 -16.82 -0.46
CA ALA A 133 -2.06 -17.66 0.16
C ALA A 133 -3.27 -17.84 -0.76
N LEU A 134 -3.73 -16.77 -1.43
CA LEU A 134 -4.85 -16.83 -2.37
C LEU A 134 -4.52 -17.67 -3.60
N LEU A 135 -3.32 -17.51 -4.17
CA LEU A 135 -2.87 -18.31 -5.32
C LEU A 135 -2.75 -19.80 -4.97
N ALA A 136 -2.26 -20.13 -3.78
CA ALA A 136 -2.19 -21.50 -3.31
C ALA A 136 -3.59 -22.12 -3.15
N THR A 137 -4.57 -21.36 -2.65
CA THR A 137 -5.97 -21.79 -2.52
C THR A 137 -6.59 -22.05 -3.89
N GLU A 138 -6.36 -21.17 -4.86
CA GLU A 138 -6.85 -21.34 -6.24
C GLU A 138 -6.25 -22.58 -6.91
N GLN A 139 -4.96 -22.81 -6.73
CA GLN A 139 -4.28 -24.01 -7.25
C GLN A 139 -4.83 -25.28 -6.64
N ALA A 140 -5.09 -25.31 -5.33
CA ALA A 140 -5.68 -26.44 -4.64
C ALA A 140 -7.11 -26.70 -5.16
N ALA A 141 -7.93 -25.67 -5.32
CA ALA A 141 -9.28 -25.78 -5.87
C ALA A 141 -9.27 -26.31 -7.31
N SER A 142 -8.33 -25.86 -8.14
CA SER A 142 -8.17 -26.33 -9.52
C SER A 142 -7.72 -27.80 -9.58
N ALA A 143 -6.88 -28.25 -8.65
CA ALA A 143 -6.44 -29.65 -8.57
C ALA A 143 -7.59 -30.58 -8.14
N ASP A 144 -8.44 -30.12 -7.21
CA ASP A 144 -9.59 -30.89 -6.73
C ASP A 144 -10.71 -30.99 -7.77
N ALA A 145 -10.80 -30.04 -8.70
CA ALA A 145 -11.78 -30.01 -9.77
C ALA A 145 -11.38 -30.86 -11.01
N GLY A 146 -10.14 -31.31 -11.05
CA GLY A 146 -9.59 -32.18 -12.10
C GLY A 146 -9.65 -33.63 -11.72
#